data_aab30c23fe3fc1a0b402dcf928e2eea0
#
_entry.id   aab30c23fe3fc1a0b402dcf928e2eea0
#
_cell.length_a   1.000
_cell.length_b   1.000
_cell.length_c   1.000
_cell.angle_alpha   90.00
_cell.angle_beta   90.00
_cell.angle_gamma   90.00
#
_symmetry.space_group_name_H-M   'P 1'
#
loop_
_entity.id
_entity.type
_entity.pdbx_description
1 polymer ?
#
loop_
_entity_poly.entity_id
_entity_poly.type
_entity_poly.pdbx_seq_one_letter_code
_entity_poly.pdbx_strand_id
1 'polypeptide(L)'
;MKVIALLPIRNEAWVLRHSLACLSAFCDVVLVNDQASTDPSREICREFPNVVLLESPKAQICEQARWTLWDAARDYDGSNLIWCTDADELVSPRLARDFIARDRDQLTPGTVVDCRYYHAWNSPAQYRTGGGPYGPHWKPIAVVDDRRMDYNRSRALPLHEERVPITPTSRRLRADAVPVLHLQWLLPRRNQVRQAWYRCREWMQQERIAAAINDTYSGTLPARSVATAPIPPAWVEGLTFPDLAVDRDAAWQEAEILQWFGERGAEFFEPLEIWHVDVLRDTFRRRVGRSPKPDRSYLPPWPVRARRFGRRLVSAARRRLPV
;
A
#
# COMPACT_ATOMS: atom_id res chain seq x y z
N MET A 1 1.95 24.16 -15.04
CA MET A 1 2.16 22.91 -14.33
C MET A 1 0.81 22.31 -14.01
N LYS A 2 0.51 21.14 -14.55
CA LYS A 2 -0.68 20.34 -14.18
C LYS A 2 -0.35 19.46 -12.97
N VAL A 3 -1.39 19.07 -12.23
CA VAL A 3 -1.33 18.02 -11.20
C VAL A 3 -1.92 16.75 -11.79
N ILE A 4 -1.14 15.71 -11.93
CA ILE A 4 -1.50 14.44 -12.57
C ILE A 4 -1.36 13.31 -11.56
N ALA A 5 -2.44 12.65 -11.20
CA ALA A 5 -2.37 11.47 -10.33
C ALA A 5 -2.09 10.19 -11.13
N LEU A 6 -1.28 9.30 -10.58
CA LEU A 6 -1.01 7.95 -11.09
C LEU A 6 -1.53 6.91 -10.13
N LEU A 7 -2.48 6.09 -10.60
CA LEU A 7 -3.23 5.15 -9.78
C LEU A 7 -3.28 3.75 -10.44
N PRO A 8 -2.39 2.81 -10.10
CA PRO A 8 -2.53 1.43 -10.50
C PRO A 8 -3.61 0.75 -9.66
N ILE A 9 -4.52 0.00 -10.31
CA ILE A 9 -5.60 -0.71 -9.63
C ILE A 9 -5.71 -2.18 -10.07
N ARG A 10 -6.20 -3.03 -9.17
CA ARG A 10 -6.70 -4.37 -9.46
C ARG A 10 -7.73 -4.77 -8.42
N ASN A 11 -9.01 -4.84 -8.83
CA ASN A 11 -10.10 -5.23 -7.94
C ASN A 11 -10.20 -4.36 -6.67
N GLU A 12 -10.25 -3.04 -6.86
CA GLU A 12 -10.29 -2.05 -5.77
C GLU A 12 -11.66 -1.34 -5.65
N ALA A 13 -12.73 -1.91 -6.24
CA ALA A 13 -14.06 -1.30 -6.22
C ALA A 13 -14.54 -0.92 -4.81
N TRP A 14 -14.09 -1.64 -3.77
CA TRP A 14 -14.44 -1.40 -2.37
C TRP A 14 -14.02 -0.01 -1.85
N VAL A 15 -13.00 0.60 -2.43
CA VAL A 15 -12.42 1.89 -1.99
C VAL A 15 -12.28 2.91 -3.11
N LEU A 16 -12.28 2.46 -4.35
CA LEU A 16 -11.87 3.24 -5.51
C LEU A 16 -12.69 4.53 -5.70
N ARG A 17 -14.02 4.49 -5.46
CA ARG A 17 -14.89 5.67 -5.55
C ARG A 17 -14.43 6.79 -4.61
N HIS A 18 -14.02 6.44 -3.39
CA HIS A 18 -13.53 7.39 -2.38
C HIS A 18 -12.19 7.98 -2.78
N SER A 19 -11.29 7.14 -3.30
CA SER A 19 -9.99 7.59 -3.81
C SER A 19 -10.13 8.52 -5.01
N LEU A 20 -10.93 8.14 -6.00
CA LEU A 20 -11.15 8.96 -7.18
C LEU A 20 -11.86 10.28 -6.85
N ALA A 21 -12.84 10.29 -5.94
CA ALA A 21 -13.48 11.53 -5.49
C ALA A 21 -12.47 12.50 -4.85
N CYS A 22 -11.55 11.96 -4.04
CA CYS A 22 -10.47 12.72 -3.42
C CYS A 22 -9.48 13.26 -4.47
N LEU A 23 -8.96 12.42 -5.35
CA LEU A 23 -7.97 12.79 -6.38
C LEU A 23 -8.55 13.76 -7.40
N SER A 24 -9.76 13.51 -7.89
CA SER A 24 -10.44 14.35 -8.88
C SER A 24 -10.73 15.76 -8.37
N ALA A 25 -10.78 15.94 -7.05
CA ALA A 25 -11.03 17.24 -6.46
C ALA A 25 -9.79 18.16 -6.44
N PHE A 26 -8.56 17.64 -6.61
CA PHE A 26 -7.35 18.47 -6.62
C PHE A 26 -6.39 18.21 -7.79
N CYS A 27 -6.58 17.11 -8.53
CA CYS A 27 -5.78 16.80 -9.72
C CYS A 27 -6.50 17.26 -11.00
N ASP A 28 -5.74 17.78 -11.96
CA ASP A 28 -6.26 18.10 -13.30
C ASP A 28 -6.62 16.84 -14.08
N VAL A 29 -5.84 15.77 -13.89
CA VAL A 29 -5.99 14.47 -14.55
C VAL A 29 -5.68 13.35 -13.55
N VAL A 30 -6.45 12.27 -13.59
CA VAL A 30 -6.18 11.03 -12.87
C VAL A 30 -5.97 9.90 -13.88
N LEU A 31 -4.73 9.46 -14.04
CA LEU A 31 -4.39 8.32 -14.88
C LEU A 31 -4.55 7.04 -14.06
N VAL A 32 -5.44 6.18 -14.48
CA VAL A 32 -5.69 4.88 -13.83
C VAL A 32 -5.22 3.76 -14.74
N ASN A 33 -4.38 2.86 -14.25
CA ASN A 33 -4.04 1.62 -14.95
C ASN A 33 -4.76 0.44 -14.29
N ASP A 34 -5.81 -0.03 -14.94
CA ASP A 34 -6.54 -1.24 -14.52
C ASP A 34 -5.80 -2.50 -14.97
N GLN A 35 -5.47 -3.35 -14.02
CA GLN A 35 -4.71 -4.57 -14.23
C GLN A 35 -5.63 -5.80 -14.29
N ALA A 36 -6.50 -5.82 -15.31
CA ALA A 36 -7.47 -6.90 -15.55
C ALA A 36 -8.39 -7.12 -14.32
N SER A 37 -8.98 -6.05 -13.80
CA SER A 37 -9.99 -6.17 -12.74
C SER A 37 -11.22 -6.95 -13.22
N THR A 38 -11.79 -7.72 -12.30
CA THR A 38 -12.97 -8.55 -12.50
C THR A 38 -14.17 -8.07 -11.66
N ASP A 39 -13.96 -7.01 -10.87
CA ASP A 39 -14.96 -6.31 -10.08
C ASP A 39 -15.39 -5.01 -10.80
N PRO A 40 -16.35 -4.23 -10.28
CA PRO A 40 -16.82 -2.96 -10.87
C PRO A 40 -15.79 -1.81 -10.90
N SER A 41 -14.49 -2.04 -10.73
CA SER A 41 -13.47 -0.97 -10.70
C SER A 41 -13.47 -0.11 -11.97
N ARG A 42 -13.64 -0.71 -13.16
CA ARG A 42 -13.64 0.02 -14.43
C ARG A 42 -14.87 0.91 -14.59
N GLU A 43 -16.02 0.41 -14.17
CA GLU A 43 -17.28 1.16 -14.19
C GLU A 43 -17.17 2.40 -13.30
N ILE A 44 -16.60 2.24 -12.10
CA ILE A 44 -16.33 3.35 -11.18
C ILE A 44 -15.40 4.39 -11.80
N CYS A 45 -14.35 3.98 -12.50
CA CYS A 45 -13.44 4.91 -13.18
C CYS A 45 -14.19 5.81 -14.19
N ARG A 46 -15.14 5.24 -14.95
CA ARG A 46 -15.89 5.96 -15.99
C ARG A 46 -16.87 7.01 -15.45
N GLU A 47 -17.15 7.00 -14.15
CA GLU A 47 -18.01 8.00 -13.51
C GLU A 47 -17.30 9.35 -13.29
N PHE A 48 -15.98 9.40 -13.39
CA PHE A 48 -15.17 10.59 -13.12
C PHE A 48 -14.64 11.21 -14.42
N PRO A 49 -15.01 12.45 -14.77
CA PRO A 49 -14.74 13.04 -16.08
C PRO A 49 -13.25 13.36 -16.33
N ASN A 50 -12.45 13.50 -15.27
CA ASN A 50 -11.01 13.75 -15.38
C ASN A 50 -10.16 12.47 -15.17
N VAL A 51 -10.79 11.30 -15.15
CA VAL A 51 -10.11 10.01 -15.11
C VAL A 51 -9.85 9.52 -16.53
N VAL A 52 -8.61 9.18 -16.82
CA VAL A 52 -8.19 8.47 -18.03
C VAL A 52 -7.85 7.04 -17.66
N LEU A 53 -8.64 6.10 -18.16
CA LEU A 53 -8.49 4.68 -17.86
C LEU A 53 -7.62 3.99 -18.93
N LEU A 54 -6.50 3.44 -18.49
CA LEU A 54 -5.63 2.53 -19.26
C LEU A 54 -5.94 1.11 -18.83
N GLU A 55 -6.21 0.22 -19.78
CA GLU A 55 -6.57 -1.16 -19.50
C GLU A 55 -5.43 -2.11 -19.89
N SER A 56 -4.87 -2.80 -18.91
CA SER A 56 -3.88 -3.86 -19.13
C SER A 56 -4.59 -5.20 -19.29
N PRO A 57 -4.25 -6.01 -20.32
CA PRO A 57 -4.95 -7.27 -20.60
C PRO A 57 -4.70 -8.35 -19.56
N LYS A 58 -3.70 -8.18 -18.71
CA LYS A 58 -3.34 -9.08 -17.62
C LYS A 58 -2.80 -8.31 -16.42
N ALA A 59 -2.88 -8.94 -15.26
CA ALA A 59 -2.26 -8.40 -14.06
C ALA A 59 -0.74 -8.25 -14.26
N GLN A 60 -0.26 -7.06 -13.96
CA GLN A 60 1.17 -6.73 -13.93
C GLN A 60 1.65 -6.66 -12.48
N ILE A 61 2.96 -6.60 -12.29
CA ILE A 61 3.51 -6.14 -11.01
C ILE A 61 3.17 -4.65 -10.86
N CYS A 62 2.84 -4.20 -9.65
CA CYS A 62 2.38 -2.83 -9.39
C CYS A 62 3.35 -1.77 -9.94
N GLU A 63 4.64 -2.03 -9.86
CA GLU A 63 5.70 -1.15 -10.35
C GLU A 63 5.68 -1.00 -11.88
N GLN A 64 5.48 -2.09 -12.61
CA GLN A 64 5.33 -2.04 -14.08
C GLN A 64 4.08 -1.25 -14.49
N ALA A 65 2.99 -1.39 -13.72
CA ALA A 65 1.80 -0.58 -13.93
C ALA A 65 2.08 0.91 -13.71
N ARG A 66 2.97 1.26 -12.75
CA ARG A 66 3.41 2.65 -12.54
C ARG A 66 4.26 3.18 -13.68
N TRP A 67 5.11 2.34 -14.30
CA TRP A 67 5.89 2.75 -15.48
C TRP A 67 4.98 3.11 -16.66
N THR A 68 3.95 2.30 -16.91
CA THR A 68 2.94 2.60 -17.93
C THR A 68 2.24 3.94 -17.65
N LEU A 69 1.87 4.19 -16.41
CA LEU A 69 1.25 5.46 -15.99
C LEU A 69 2.22 6.64 -16.09
N TRP A 70 3.50 6.42 -15.75
CA TRP A 70 4.55 7.42 -15.87
C TRP A 70 4.76 7.86 -17.31
N ASP A 71 4.80 6.89 -18.22
CA ASP A 71 4.93 7.17 -19.66
C ASP A 71 3.72 7.97 -20.15
N ALA A 72 2.50 7.55 -19.82
CA ALA A 72 1.27 8.26 -20.18
C ALA A 72 1.19 9.67 -19.57
N ALA A 73 1.74 9.90 -18.37
CA ALA A 73 1.80 11.24 -17.78
C ALA A 73 2.70 12.19 -18.57
N ARG A 74 3.66 11.66 -19.30
CA ARG A 74 4.58 12.42 -20.15
C ARG A 74 4.00 12.82 -21.51
N ASP A 75 2.82 12.33 -21.86
CA ASP A 75 2.06 12.84 -23.01
C ASP A 75 1.49 14.23 -22.74
N TYR A 76 1.46 14.66 -21.47
CA TYR A 76 1.10 16.03 -21.09
C TYR A 76 2.31 16.95 -21.08
N ASP A 77 2.26 18.03 -21.85
CA ASP A 77 3.37 18.96 -21.98
C ASP A 77 3.82 19.61 -20.67
N GLY A 78 5.09 19.96 -20.62
CA GLY A 78 5.74 20.70 -19.52
C GLY A 78 6.15 19.82 -18.34
N SER A 79 6.70 20.46 -17.32
CA SER A 79 7.02 19.82 -16.04
C SER A 79 5.79 19.83 -15.16
N ASN A 80 5.20 18.65 -14.95
CA ASN A 80 3.97 18.46 -14.20
C ASN A 80 4.25 17.87 -12.81
N LEU A 81 3.41 18.20 -11.83
CA LEU A 81 3.42 17.56 -10.53
C LEU A 81 2.73 16.19 -10.66
N ILE A 82 3.51 15.13 -10.60
CA ILE A 82 3.02 13.75 -10.68
C ILE A 82 2.78 13.23 -9.26
N TRP A 83 1.51 12.93 -8.93
CA TRP A 83 1.07 12.41 -7.64
C TRP A 83 0.87 10.89 -7.72
N CYS A 84 1.75 10.11 -7.10
CA CYS A 84 1.72 8.65 -7.16
C CYS A 84 1.07 8.07 -5.91
N THR A 85 -0.05 7.36 -6.06
CA THR A 85 -0.83 6.83 -4.95
C THR A 85 -1.35 5.42 -5.25
N ASP A 86 -1.81 4.71 -4.21
CA ASP A 86 -2.58 3.48 -4.32
C ASP A 86 -4.07 3.77 -4.08
N ALA A 87 -4.95 2.88 -4.52
CA ALA A 87 -6.39 3.07 -4.41
C ALA A 87 -6.88 3.19 -2.96
N ASP A 88 -6.18 2.60 -2.02
CA ASP A 88 -6.49 2.63 -0.60
C ASP A 88 -5.74 3.73 0.18
N GLU A 89 -5.32 4.81 -0.52
CA GLU A 89 -4.66 5.97 0.06
C GLU A 89 -5.46 7.24 -0.20
N LEU A 90 -5.89 7.88 0.87
CA LEU A 90 -6.67 9.11 0.81
C LEU A 90 -5.89 10.31 1.33
N VAL A 91 -6.15 11.46 0.70
CA VAL A 91 -5.59 12.76 1.07
C VAL A 91 -6.72 13.79 1.05
N SER A 92 -6.83 14.64 2.08
CA SER A 92 -7.80 15.75 2.04
C SER A 92 -7.53 16.64 0.83
N PRO A 93 -8.52 16.79 -0.09
CA PRO A 93 -8.36 17.61 -1.29
C PRO A 93 -8.04 19.07 -0.96
N ARG A 94 -8.61 19.59 0.14
CA ARG A 94 -8.34 20.94 0.62
C ARG A 94 -6.87 21.09 1.01
N LEU A 95 -6.35 20.19 1.86
CA LEU A 95 -4.96 20.26 2.30
C LEU A 95 -3.97 20.10 1.15
N ALA A 96 -4.27 19.25 0.17
CA ALA A 96 -3.45 19.08 -1.02
C ALA A 96 -3.42 20.36 -1.87
N ARG A 97 -4.59 20.99 -2.14
CA ARG A 97 -4.66 22.25 -2.87
C ARG A 97 -3.93 23.38 -2.15
N ASP A 98 -4.16 23.52 -0.84
CA ASP A 98 -3.52 24.56 -0.02
C ASP A 98 -1.99 24.42 -0.06
N PHE A 99 -1.46 23.19 0.04
CA PHE A 99 -0.04 22.90 -0.11
C PHE A 99 0.49 23.30 -1.49
N ILE A 100 -0.15 22.82 -2.56
CA ILE A 100 0.28 23.10 -3.94
C ILE A 100 0.27 24.61 -4.23
N ALA A 101 -0.72 25.34 -3.73
CA ALA A 101 -0.81 26.79 -3.91
C ALA A 101 0.27 27.53 -3.11
N ARG A 102 0.45 27.18 -1.84
CA ARG A 102 1.40 27.82 -0.93
C ARG A 102 2.86 27.61 -1.36
N ASP A 103 3.19 26.37 -1.73
CA ASP A 103 4.58 25.98 -1.99
C ASP A 103 4.90 25.96 -3.50
N ARG A 104 4.07 26.61 -4.34
CA ARG A 104 4.18 26.60 -5.79
C ARG A 104 5.58 26.94 -6.32
N ASP A 105 6.24 27.93 -5.72
CA ASP A 105 7.59 28.36 -6.11
C ASP A 105 8.68 27.36 -5.76
N GLN A 106 8.39 26.46 -4.83
CA GLN A 106 9.27 25.37 -4.42
C GLN A 106 9.06 24.10 -5.26
N LEU A 107 7.92 23.98 -5.93
CA LEU A 107 7.57 22.87 -6.82
C LEU A 107 8.24 23.04 -8.19
N THR A 108 9.57 22.97 -8.20
CA THR A 108 10.40 23.08 -9.40
C THR A 108 10.76 21.70 -9.96
N PRO A 109 11.11 21.58 -11.27
CA PRO A 109 11.49 20.30 -11.87
C PRO A 109 12.53 19.54 -11.05
N GLY A 110 12.31 18.26 -10.80
CA GLY A 110 13.17 17.40 -9.97
C GLY A 110 12.86 17.43 -8.47
N THR A 111 11.90 18.26 -8.02
CA THR A 111 11.48 18.27 -6.62
C THR A 111 10.60 17.07 -6.29
N VAL A 112 11.02 16.26 -5.32
CA VAL A 112 10.25 15.15 -4.75
C VAL A 112 9.52 15.61 -3.50
N VAL A 113 8.23 15.32 -3.42
CA VAL A 113 7.37 15.69 -2.28
C VAL A 113 7.19 14.51 -1.35
N ASP A 114 7.57 14.70 -0.10
CA ASP A 114 7.34 13.75 0.98
C ASP A 114 6.08 14.13 1.77
N CYS A 115 5.16 13.18 1.90
CA CYS A 115 4.02 13.31 2.79
C CYS A 115 4.17 12.44 4.03
N ARG A 116 3.55 12.85 5.13
CA ARG A 116 3.45 12.03 6.33
C ARG A 116 2.40 10.96 6.11
N TYR A 117 2.78 9.69 6.30
CA TYR A 117 1.98 8.51 6.01
C TYR A 117 1.43 7.89 7.29
N TYR A 118 0.12 7.65 7.34
CA TYR A 118 -0.58 7.12 8.50
C TYR A 118 -1.46 5.95 8.10
N HIS A 119 -1.47 4.90 8.91
CA HIS A 119 -2.34 3.75 8.71
C HIS A 119 -3.62 3.91 9.53
N ALA A 120 -4.77 4.10 8.87
CA ALA A 120 -6.07 3.99 9.52
C ALA A 120 -6.23 2.58 10.10
N TRP A 121 -6.68 2.46 11.36
CA TRP A 121 -6.62 1.19 12.07
C TRP A 121 -7.98 0.75 12.56
N ASN A 122 -8.58 -0.25 11.90
CA ASN A 122 -9.88 -0.85 12.19
C ASN A 122 -11.05 0.14 12.25
N SER A 123 -10.81 1.39 11.94
CA SER A 123 -11.78 2.48 11.99
C SER A 123 -11.27 3.68 11.19
N PRO A 124 -12.15 4.44 10.52
CA PRO A 124 -11.78 5.72 9.90
C PRO A 124 -11.52 6.84 10.92
N ALA A 125 -11.77 6.60 12.21
CA ALA A 125 -11.61 7.60 13.27
C ALA A 125 -10.25 7.55 13.98
N GLN A 126 -9.41 6.53 13.73
CA GLN A 126 -8.14 6.37 14.43
C GLN A 126 -7.03 5.83 13.51
N TYR A 127 -5.79 6.15 13.84
CA TYR A 127 -4.60 5.65 13.16
C TYR A 127 -3.63 5.00 14.13
N ARG A 128 -2.78 4.13 13.62
CA ARG A 128 -1.73 3.44 14.40
C ARG A 128 -0.57 4.38 14.71
N THR A 129 -0.16 4.46 16.01
CA THR A 129 0.90 5.34 16.50
C THR A 129 2.21 4.63 16.82
N GLY A 130 2.21 3.31 16.94
CA GLY A 130 3.39 2.55 17.34
C GLY A 130 4.61 2.74 16.43
N GLY A 131 5.81 2.49 16.95
CA GLY A 131 7.03 2.50 16.13
C GLY A 131 7.12 1.32 15.17
N GLY A 132 8.08 1.38 14.23
CA GLY A 132 8.31 0.36 13.21
C GLY A 132 7.66 0.71 11.87
N PRO A 133 7.62 -0.22 10.91
CA PRO A 133 7.23 0.06 9.52
C PRO A 133 5.76 0.47 9.37
N TYR A 134 4.93 0.21 10.37
CA TYR A 134 3.49 0.54 10.35
C TYR A 134 3.14 1.75 11.21
N GLY A 135 4.11 2.42 11.83
CA GLY A 135 3.91 3.71 12.49
C GLY A 135 3.97 4.87 11.51
N PRO A 136 3.65 6.10 11.95
CA PRO A 136 3.76 7.29 11.10
C PRO A 136 5.18 7.47 10.57
N HIS A 137 5.32 7.61 9.24
CA HIS A 137 6.63 7.81 8.60
C HIS A 137 6.51 8.75 7.39
N TRP A 138 7.65 9.26 6.92
CA TRP A 138 7.70 10.03 5.69
C TRP A 138 7.83 9.11 4.47
N LYS A 139 7.07 9.43 3.43
CA LYS A 139 7.07 8.66 2.18
C LYS A 139 7.01 9.60 0.99
N PRO A 140 7.84 9.38 -0.05
CA PRO A 140 7.74 10.12 -1.30
C PRO A 140 6.42 9.75 -1.98
N ILE A 141 5.59 10.77 -2.24
CA ILE A 141 4.24 10.60 -2.82
C ILE A 141 4.14 11.32 -4.16
N ALA A 142 4.83 12.45 -4.33
CA ALA A 142 4.77 13.17 -5.58
C ALA A 142 6.14 13.66 -6.03
N VAL A 143 6.24 14.02 -7.30
CA VAL A 143 7.44 14.59 -7.91
C VAL A 143 7.06 15.55 -9.02
N VAL A 144 7.80 16.63 -9.16
CA VAL A 144 7.74 17.48 -10.35
C VAL A 144 8.64 16.87 -11.42
N ASP A 145 8.05 16.33 -12.49
CA ASP A 145 8.81 15.70 -13.58
C ASP A 145 9.73 16.71 -14.25
N ASP A 146 11.03 16.43 -14.28
CA ASP A 146 12.06 17.22 -14.98
C ASP A 146 12.32 16.72 -16.40
N ARG A 147 11.54 15.75 -16.87
CA ARG A 147 11.68 15.07 -18.16
C ARG A 147 12.96 14.23 -18.32
N ARG A 148 13.82 14.16 -17.31
CA ARG A 148 15.10 13.43 -17.33
C ARG A 148 15.08 12.23 -16.36
N MET A 149 14.41 12.40 -15.20
CA MET A 149 14.27 11.32 -14.21
C MET A 149 13.40 10.19 -14.75
N ASP A 150 13.75 8.96 -14.42
CA ASP A 150 12.93 7.78 -14.75
C ASP A 150 13.14 6.69 -13.70
N TYR A 151 12.26 5.69 -13.70
CA TYR A 151 12.45 4.48 -12.92
C TYR A 151 13.62 3.66 -13.45
N ASN A 152 14.32 2.96 -12.57
CA ASN A 152 15.32 1.98 -13.01
C ASN A 152 14.61 0.69 -13.48
N ARG A 153 14.21 0.68 -14.76
CA ARG A 153 13.43 -0.41 -15.37
C ARG A 153 14.24 -1.67 -15.64
N SER A 154 15.56 -1.64 -15.48
CA SER A 154 16.43 -2.80 -15.68
C SER A 154 16.60 -3.65 -14.41
N ARG A 155 16.17 -3.15 -13.27
CA ARG A 155 16.28 -3.86 -11.99
C ARG A 155 15.11 -4.79 -11.77
N ALA A 156 15.37 -6.00 -11.23
CA ALA A 156 14.32 -6.85 -10.69
C ALA A 156 13.58 -6.11 -9.56
N LEU A 157 12.27 -6.05 -9.66
CA LEU A 157 11.44 -5.24 -8.76
C LEU A 157 11.03 -6.04 -7.54
N PRO A 158 11.45 -5.65 -6.33
CA PRO A 158 10.85 -6.13 -5.10
C PRO A 158 9.43 -5.58 -4.95
N LEU A 159 8.58 -6.27 -4.18
CA LEU A 159 7.16 -5.94 -3.97
C LEU A 159 6.88 -4.55 -3.36
N HIS A 160 7.90 -3.77 -3.00
CA HIS A 160 7.77 -2.52 -2.26
C HIS A 160 8.76 -1.45 -2.72
N GLU A 161 8.91 -1.26 -4.02
CA GLU A 161 9.77 -0.20 -4.55
C GLU A 161 9.21 1.22 -4.37
N GLU A 162 10.07 2.20 -4.61
CA GLU A 162 9.73 3.62 -4.54
C GLU A 162 8.64 3.96 -5.57
N ARG A 163 7.69 4.79 -5.16
CA ARG A 163 6.53 5.16 -5.97
C ARG A 163 6.82 6.21 -7.01
N VAL A 164 7.85 6.99 -6.79
CA VAL A 164 8.31 8.06 -7.67
C VAL A 164 9.77 7.84 -7.98
N PRO A 165 10.24 8.18 -9.19
CA PRO A 165 11.67 8.14 -9.48
C PRO A 165 12.41 9.12 -8.56
N ILE A 166 13.49 8.66 -7.94
CA ILE A 166 14.35 9.46 -7.07
C ILE A 166 15.78 9.33 -7.55
N THR A 167 16.47 10.46 -7.66
CA THR A 167 17.89 10.50 -7.95
C THR A 167 18.67 11.01 -6.74
N PRO A 168 19.98 10.76 -6.63
CA PRO A 168 20.80 11.30 -5.54
C PRO A 168 20.77 12.84 -5.43
N THR A 169 20.43 13.53 -6.53
CA THR A 169 20.34 14.98 -6.63
C THR A 169 18.92 15.52 -6.49
N SER A 170 17.92 14.65 -6.29
CA SER A 170 16.53 15.07 -6.10
C SER A 170 16.37 15.97 -4.89
N ARG A 171 15.82 17.17 -5.11
CA ARG A 171 15.41 18.06 -4.03
C ARG A 171 14.22 17.45 -3.29
N ARG A 172 14.22 17.50 -1.96
CA ARG A 172 13.12 16.99 -1.12
C ARG A 172 12.35 18.15 -0.51
N LEU A 173 11.03 18.11 -0.65
CA LEU A 173 10.09 19.06 -0.04
C LEU A 173 9.10 18.28 0.82
N ARG A 174 8.97 18.66 2.09
CA ARG A 174 8.00 18.04 3.01
C ARG A 174 6.68 18.76 2.98
N ALA A 175 5.63 18.03 2.71
CA ALA A 175 4.25 18.50 2.80
C ALA A 175 3.70 18.20 4.20
N ASP A 176 4.19 18.90 5.24
CA ASP A 176 3.86 18.61 6.64
C ASP A 176 2.35 18.65 6.94
N ALA A 177 1.62 19.51 6.24
CA ALA A 177 0.18 19.68 6.42
C ALA A 177 -0.66 18.68 5.60
N VAL A 178 -0.04 17.79 4.81
CA VAL A 178 -0.75 16.86 3.91
C VAL A 178 -0.52 15.41 4.36
N PRO A 179 -1.31 14.91 5.32
CA PRO A 179 -1.27 13.52 5.73
C PRO A 179 -1.87 12.61 4.65
N VAL A 180 -1.22 11.49 4.38
CA VAL A 180 -1.77 10.39 3.59
C VAL A 180 -2.34 9.36 4.54
N LEU A 181 -3.62 9.05 4.40
CA LEU A 181 -4.33 8.02 5.17
C LEU A 181 -4.39 6.73 4.36
N HIS A 182 -3.68 5.71 4.81
CA HIS A 182 -3.66 4.39 4.16
C HIS A 182 -4.69 3.47 4.80
N LEU A 183 -5.66 3.04 4.02
CA LEU A 183 -6.84 2.31 4.48
C LEU A 183 -6.67 0.79 4.50
N GLN A 184 -5.49 0.26 4.13
CA GLN A 184 -5.23 -1.19 4.13
C GLN A 184 -5.62 -1.89 5.45
N TRP A 185 -5.47 -1.18 6.58
CA TRP A 185 -5.74 -1.70 7.93
C TRP A 185 -7.13 -1.36 8.44
N LEU A 186 -7.93 -0.67 7.62
CA LEU A 186 -9.31 -0.30 7.95
C LEU A 186 -10.20 -1.53 8.06
N LEU A 187 -10.00 -2.51 7.18
CA LEU A 187 -10.77 -3.74 7.04
C LEU A 187 -9.92 -4.95 7.49
N PRO A 188 -10.04 -5.38 8.76
CA PRO A 188 -9.15 -6.39 9.35
C PRO A 188 -9.13 -7.73 8.60
N ARG A 189 -10.31 -8.26 8.23
CA ARG A 189 -10.40 -9.55 7.53
C ARG A 189 -9.77 -9.45 6.13
N ARG A 190 -10.13 -8.41 5.38
CA ARG A 190 -9.59 -8.17 4.04
C ARG A 190 -8.06 -8.03 4.07
N ASN A 191 -7.53 -7.32 5.08
CA ASN A 191 -6.09 -7.20 5.27
C ASN A 191 -5.43 -8.55 5.60
N GLN A 192 -6.02 -9.36 6.46
CA GLN A 192 -5.50 -10.70 6.79
C GLN A 192 -5.39 -11.58 5.53
N VAL A 193 -6.40 -11.56 4.67
CA VAL A 193 -6.41 -12.29 3.39
C VAL A 193 -5.32 -11.74 2.46
N ARG A 194 -5.19 -10.42 2.33
CA ARG A 194 -4.13 -9.78 1.52
C ARG A 194 -2.74 -10.17 2.01
N GLN A 195 -2.51 -10.19 3.33
CA GLN A 195 -1.24 -10.60 3.91
C GLN A 195 -0.95 -12.10 3.71
N ALA A 196 -1.98 -12.95 3.72
CA ALA A 196 -1.85 -14.36 3.36
C ALA A 196 -1.47 -14.51 1.87
N TRP A 197 -2.11 -13.72 1.00
CA TRP A 197 -1.82 -13.69 -0.43
C TRP A 197 -0.37 -13.30 -0.74
N TYR A 198 0.18 -12.25 -0.07
CA TYR A 198 1.60 -11.88 -0.22
C TYR A 198 2.52 -13.03 0.17
N ARG A 199 2.25 -13.71 1.31
CA ARG A 199 3.04 -14.88 1.72
C ARG A 199 3.02 -15.99 0.68
N CYS A 200 1.83 -16.34 0.16
CA CYS A 200 1.70 -17.38 -0.87
C CYS A 200 2.44 -17.00 -2.15
N ARG A 201 2.33 -15.74 -2.59
CA ARG A 201 2.98 -15.23 -3.80
C ARG A 201 4.50 -15.27 -3.69
N GLU A 202 5.08 -14.78 -2.58
CA GLU A 202 6.53 -14.86 -2.34
C GLU A 202 7.01 -16.32 -2.24
N TRP A 203 6.21 -17.18 -1.59
CA TRP A 203 6.55 -18.60 -1.48
C TRP A 203 6.61 -19.32 -2.83
N MET A 204 5.71 -18.98 -3.74
CA MET A 204 5.71 -19.55 -5.09
C MET A 204 6.93 -19.14 -5.92
N GLN A 205 7.55 -18.00 -5.63
CA GLN A 205 8.79 -17.56 -6.28
C GLN A 205 10.01 -18.39 -5.85
N GLN A 206 9.91 -19.09 -4.71
CA GLN A 206 10.95 -19.97 -4.13
C GLN A 206 12.31 -19.28 -3.89
N GLU A 207 12.34 -17.98 -3.80
CA GLU A 207 13.56 -17.20 -3.52
C GLU A 207 13.85 -17.08 -2.02
N ARG A 208 12.87 -17.37 -1.16
CA ARG A 208 12.96 -17.20 0.29
C ARG A 208 12.38 -18.42 1.01
N ILE A 209 12.94 -18.74 2.16
CA ILE A 209 12.42 -19.79 3.05
C ILE A 209 11.14 -19.31 3.77
N ALA A 210 10.24 -20.24 4.09
CA ALA A 210 8.96 -19.93 4.73
C ALA A 210 9.13 -19.13 6.04
N ALA A 211 10.12 -19.49 6.87
CA ALA A 211 10.43 -18.77 8.11
C ALA A 211 10.73 -17.28 7.87
N ALA A 212 11.47 -16.93 6.82
CA ALA A 212 11.80 -15.54 6.50
C ALA A 212 10.57 -14.77 5.97
N ILE A 213 9.73 -15.42 5.17
CA ILE A 213 8.47 -14.86 4.68
C ILE A 213 7.54 -14.59 5.87
N ASN A 214 7.35 -15.59 6.75
CA ASN A 214 6.51 -15.46 7.93
C ASN A 214 6.98 -14.32 8.85
N ASP A 215 8.32 -14.17 9.07
CA ASP A 215 8.88 -13.07 9.88
C ASP A 215 8.57 -11.69 9.28
N THR A 216 8.70 -11.54 7.95
CA THR A 216 8.37 -10.29 7.23
C THR A 216 6.97 -9.80 7.56
N TYR A 217 6.00 -10.70 7.55
CA TYR A 217 4.59 -10.38 7.76
C TYR A 217 4.09 -10.65 9.19
N SER A 218 4.96 -10.97 10.15
CA SER A 218 4.58 -11.32 11.53
C SER A 218 3.86 -10.19 12.29
N GLY A 219 4.13 -8.93 11.91
CA GLY A 219 3.48 -7.75 12.50
C GLY A 219 2.00 -7.59 12.10
N THR A 220 1.51 -8.41 11.18
CA THR A 220 0.15 -8.36 10.62
C THR A 220 -0.79 -9.41 11.21
N LEU A 221 -0.28 -10.29 12.07
CA LEU A 221 -1.08 -11.33 12.71
C LEU A 221 -2.06 -10.73 13.74
N PRO A 222 -3.28 -11.31 13.90
CA PRO A 222 -4.38 -10.70 14.65
C PRO A 222 -4.14 -10.45 16.15
N ALA A 223 -3.19 -11.14 16.75
CA ALA A 223 -3.08 -11.28 18.21
C ALA A 223 -2.34 -10.14 18.95
N ARG A 224 -2.13 -8.95 18.34
CA ARG A 224 -1.36 -7.88 19.00
C ARG A 224 -2.20 -6.65 19.24
N SER A 225 -2.26 -6.19 20.50
CA SER A 225 -2.72 -4.84 20.81
C SER A 225 -1.84 -3.81 20.13
N VAL A 226 -2.45 -2.82 19.50
CA VAL A 226 -1.77 -1.77 18.74
C VAL A 226 -2.14 -0.44 19.35
N ALA A 227 -1.12 0.39 19.66
CA ALA A 227 -1.36 1.75 20.09
C ALA A 227 -1.94 2.59 18.96
N THR A 228 -3.02 3.31 19.23
CA THR A 228 -3.70 4.18 18.28
C THR A 228 -3.89 5.58 18.84
N ALA A 229 -4.16 6.54 17.94
CA ALA A 229 -4.58 7.89 18.28
C ALA A 229 -5.76 8.30 17.36
N PRO A 230 -6.60 9.23 17.78
CA PRO A 230 -7.67 9.75 16.93
C PRO A 230 -7.10 10.47 15.70
N ILE A 231 -7.76 10.28 14.55
CA ILE A 231 -7.46 11.05 13.33
C ILE A 231 -8.00 12.47 13.52
N PRO A 232 -7.15 13.51 13.35
CA PRO A 232 -7.59 14.90 13.46
C PRO A 232 -8.69 15.21 12.41
N PRO A 233 -9.79 15.88 12.78
CA PRO A 233 -10.89 16.18 11.85
C PRO A 233 -10.44 16.88 10.57
N ALA A 234 -9.47 17.77 10.64
CA ALA A 234 -8.94 18.48 9.47
C ALA A 234 -8.29 17.56 8.42
N TRP A 235 -7.82 16.35 8.81
CA TRP A 235 -7.21 15.40 7.87
C TRP A 235 -8.24 14.67 7.02
N VAL A 236 -9.47 14.59 7.50
CA VAL A 236 -10.56 13.86 6.84
C VAL A 236 -11.61 14.80 6.23
N GLU A 237 -11.39 16.09 6.29
CA GLU A 237 -12.29 17.08 5.70
C GLU A 237 -12.39 16.86 4.17
N GLY A 238 -13.63 16.70 3.70
CA GLY A 238 -13.92 16.41 2.30
C GLY A 238 -13.66 14.96 1.86
N LEU A 239 -13.26 14.07 2.78
CA LEU A 239 -13.11 12.65 2.51
C LEU A 239 -14.39 11.88 2.83
N THR A 240 -14.64 10.84 2.06
CA THR A 240 -15.60 9.78 2.38
C THR A 240 -14.85 8.46 2.57
N PHE A 241 -15.45 7.53 3.31
CA PHE A 241 -14.83 6.25 3.62
C PHE A 241 -15.73 5.10 3.17
N PRO A 242 -15.17 3.94 2.80
CA PRO A 242 -15.94 2.76 2.47
C PRO A 242 -16.75 2.28 3.68
N ASP A 243 -17.89 1.67 3.38
CA ASP A 243 -18.67 0.97 4.41
C ASP A 243 -17.84 -0.18 4.98
N LEU A 244 -17.71 -0.24 6.31
CA LEU A 244 -16.96 -1.29 6.98
C LEU A 244 -17.60 -2.68 6.79
N ALA A 245 -18.88 -2.75 6.41
CA ALA A 245 -19.58 -4.00 6.10
C ALA A 245 -18.94 -4.76 4.93
N VAL A 246 -18.25 -4.08 4.00
CA VAL A 246 -17.52 -4.74 2.88
C VAL A 246 -16.39 -5.67 3.36
N ASP A 247 -15.99 -5.61 4.63
CA ASP A 247 -15.03 -6.57 5.21
C ASP A 247 -15.58 -7.99 5.29
N ARG A 248 -16.90 -8.15 5.17
CA ARG A 248 -17.59 -9.46 5.14
C ARG A 248 -17.51 -10.14 3.78
N ASP A 249 -17.28 -9.36 2.73
CA ASP A 249 -17.23 -9.87 1.37
C ASP A 249 -15.92 -10.65 1.13
N ALA A 250 -16.00 -11.68 0.29
CA ALA A 250 -14.83 -12.43 -0.11
C ALA A 250 -13.86 -11.53 -0.88
N ALA A 251 -12.61 -11.48 -0.43
CA ALA A 251 -11.58 -10.77 -1.15
C ALA A 251 -11.11 -11.61 -2.35
N TRP A 252 -10.84 -11.00 -3.50
CA TRP A 252 -10.36 -11.69 -4.70
C TRP A 252 -9.07 -12.49 -4.47
N GLN A 253 -8.22 -12.02 -3.54
CA GLN A 253 -7.01 -12.73 -3.12
C GLN A 253 -7.30 -14.10 -2.54
N GLU A 254 -8.45 -14.25 -1.87
CA GLU A 254 -8.89 -15.53 -1.31
C GLU A 254 -9.11 -16.56 -2.42
N ALA A 255 -9.84 -16.17 -3.47
CA ALA A 255 -10.08 -17.03 -4.63
C ALA A 255 -8.77 -17.43 -5.34
N GLU A 256 -7.83 -16.49 -5.49
CA GLU A 256 -6.54 -16.75 -6.13
C GLU A 256 -5.67 -17.71 -5.30
N ILE A 257 -5.64 -17.58 -3.96
CA ILE A 257 -4.95 -18.54 -3.08
C ILE A 257 -5.59 -19.94 -3.21
N LEU A 258 -6.92 -20.03 -3.24
CA LEU A 258 -7.62 -21.31 -3.39
C LEU A 258 -7.36 -21.95 -4.75
N GLN A 259 -7.22 -21.16 -5.81
CA GLN A 259 -6.78 -21.62 -7.11
C GLN A 259 -5.36 -22.21 -7.02
N TRP A 260 -4.41 -21.51 -6.39
CA TRP A 260 -3.04 -22.02 -6.17
C TRP A 260 -3.01 -23.31 -5.33
N PHE A 261 -3.92 -23.46 -4.37
CA PHE A 261 -4.11 -24.74 -3.65
C PHE A 261 -4.56 -25.86 -4.59
N GLY A 262 -5.30 -25.53 -5.65
CA GLY A 262 -5.66 -26.49 -6.71
C GLY A 262 -4.48 -26.89 -7.58
N GLU A 263 -3.66 -25.93 -7.94
CA GLU A 263 -2.53 -26.09 -8.87
C GLU A 263 -1.31 -26.76 -8.25
N ARG A 264 -0.99 -26.43 -6.98
CA ARG A 264 0.24 -26.87 -6.29
C ARG A 264 0.00 -27.87 -5.17
N GLY A 265 -1.27 -28.08 -4.78
CA GLY A 265 -1.63 -28.78 -3.55
C GLY A 265 -1.59 -27.84 -2.32
N ALA A 266 -2.55 -28.01 -1.42
CA ALA A 266 -2.62 -27.19 -0.19
C ALA A 266 -1.41 -27.42 0.73
N GLU A 267 -0.82 -28.63 0.74
CA GLU A 267 0.36 -28.98 1.54
C GLU A 267 1.61 -28.18 1.14
N PHE A 268 1.73 -27.77 -0.13
CA PHE A 268 2.81 -26.89 -0.57
C PHE A 268 2.89 -25.59 0.24
N PHE A 269 1.73 -25.06 0.65
CA PHE A 269 1.64 -23.82 1.42
C PHE A 269 1.62 -24.02 2.93
N GLU A 270 1.69 -25.27 3.41
CA GLU A 270 1.59 -25.59 4.84
C GLU A 270 2.59 -24.84 5.73
N PRO A 271 3.86 -24.60 5.32
CA PRO A 271 4.82 -23.90 6.15
C PRO A 271 4.49 -22.43 6.42
N LEU A 272 3.56 -21.84 5.67
CA LEU A 272 3.21 -20.42 5.79
C LEU A 272 2.25 -20.15 6.96
N GLU A 273 2.38 -18.99 7.60
CA GLU A 273 1.46 -18.46 8.63
C GLU A 273 0.24 -17.78 7.98
N ILE A 274 -0.60 -18.58 7.29
CA ILE A 274 -1.82 -18.10 6.61
C ILE A 274 -3.10 -18.71 7.20
N TRP A 275 -2.99 -19.62 8.15
CA TRP A 275 -4.08 -20.46 8.65
C TRP A 275 -4.99 -19.77 9.66
N HIS A 276 -4.75 -18.49 9.96
CA HIS A 276 -5.68 -17.61 10.65
C HIS A 276 -6.84 -17.15 9.74
N VAL A 277 -6.72 -17.32 8.43
CA VAL A 277 -7.79 -17.14 7.45
C VAL A 277 -8.60 -18.43 7.39
N ASP A 278 -9.82 -18.39 7.89
CA ASP A 278 -10.67 -19.58 8.14
C ASP A 278 -10.89 -20.41 6.89
N VAL A 279 -11.24 -19.78 5.76
CA VAL A 279 -11.51 -20.49 4.49
C VAL A 279 -10.29 -21.25 3.99
N LEU A 280 -9.08 -20.72 4.17
CA LEU A 280 -7.84 -21.40 3.77
C LEU A 280 -7.57 -22.60 4.69
N ARG A 281 -7.70 -22.40 6.01
CA ARG A 281 -7.53 -23.46 6.99
C ARG A 281 -8.52 -24.61 6.80
N ASP A 282 -9.77 -24.29 6.57
CA ASP A 282 -10.83 -25.29 6.42
C ASP A 282 -10.70 -26.01 5.07
N THR A 283 -10.25 -25.33 4.02
CA THR A 283 -9.93 -25.97 2.75
C THR A 283 -8.73 -26.91 2.87
N PHE A 284 -7.68 -26.52 3.61
CA PHE A 284 -6.56 -27.41 3.90
C PHE A 284 -7.06 -28.68 4.63
N ARG A 285 -7.86 -28.52 5.69
CA ARG A 285 -8.41 -29.65 6.47
C ARG A 285 -9.23 -30.59 5.60
N ARG A 286 -10.09 -30.06 4.73
CA ARG A 286 -10.89 -30.90 3.82
C ARG A 286 -10.05 -31.68 2.82
N ARG A 287 -8.97 -31.08 2.30
CA ARG A 287 -8.11 -31.71 1.25
C ARG A 287 -7.09 -32.66 1.83
N VAL A 288 -6.55 -32.36 3.01
CA VAL A 288 -5.39 -33.08 3.60
C VAL A 288 -5.81 -33.99 4.76
N GLY A 289 -6.99 -33.80 5.34
CA GLY A 289 -7.50 -34.64 6.43
C GLY A 289 -6.92 -34.33 7.82
N ARG A 290 -6.11 -33.26 7.95
CA ARG A 290 -5.51 -32.83 9.21
C ARG A 290 -5.39 -31.31 9.29
N SER A 291 -5.04 -30.79 10.48
CA SER A 291 -4.74 -29.37 10.64
C SER A 291 -3.36 -29.01 10.08
N PRO A 292 -3.18 -27.81 9.50
CA PRO A 292 -1.90 -27.34 9.00
C PRO A 292 -0.90 -27.09 10.13
N LYS A 293 0.39 -27.26 9.84
CA LYS A 293 1.53 -27.04 10.76
C LYS A 293 2.48 -26.01 10.16
N PRO A 294 2.24 -24.70 10.37
CA PRO A 294 3.10 -23.66 9.83
C PRO A 294 4.50 -23.69 10.46
N ASP A 295 5.51 -23.31 9.67
CA ASP A 295 6.86 -23.12 10.18
C ASP A 295 6.92 -21.83 11.02
N ARG A 296 7.03 -21.98 12.33
CA ARG A 296 7.19 -20.89 13.30
C ARG A 296 8.63 -20.66 13.74
N SER A 297 9.60 -21.30 13.10
CA SER A 297 11.04 -21.13 13.39
C SER A 297 11.55 -19.70 13.07
N TYR A 298 10.73 -18.87 12.41
CA TYR A 298 11.00 -17.43 12.21
C TYR A 298 11.10 -16.64 13.53
N LEU A 299 10.63 -17.18 14.63
CA LEU A 299 10.99 -16.69 15.94
C LEU A 299 12.49 -16.93 16.13
N PRO A 300 13.36 -15.91 15.98
CA PRO A 300 14.80 -16.14 16.00
C PRO A 300 15.21 -16.79 17.30
N PRO A 301 16.27 -17.62 17.32
CA PRO A 301 16.83 -18.20 18.53
C PRO A 301 17.00 -17.14 19.62
N TRP A 302 16.83 -17.55 20.87
CA TRP A 302 16.82 -16.63 22.04
C TRP A 302 17.91 -15.53 22.01
N PRO A 303 19.17 -15.79 21.61
CA PRO A 303 20.22 -14.75 21.52
C PRO A 303 19.91 -13.63 20.52
N VAL A 304 19.24 -13.94 19.39
CA VAL A 304 18.85 -12.93 18.39
C VAL A 304 17.64 -12.14 18.87
N ARG A 305 16.71 -12.80 19.59
CA ARG A 305 15.59 -12.13 20.27
C ARG A 305 16.10 -11.15 21.34
N ALA A 306 17.06 -11.57 22.18
CA ALA A 306 17.66 -10.74 23.20
C ALA A 306 18.37 -9.52 22.59
N ARG A 307 19.12 -9.69 21.49
CA ARG A 307 19.76 -8.57 20.76
C ARG A 307 18.75 -7.61 20.14
N ARG A 308 17.64 -8.10 19.56
CA ARG A 308 16.55 -7.26 19.04
C ARG A 308 15.82 -6.53 20.17
N PHE A 309 15.59 -7.18 21.32
CA PHE A 309 15.00 -6.57 22.51
C PHE A 309 15.93 -5.52 23.11
N GLY A 310 17.23 -5.81 23.24
CA GLY A 310 18.25 -4.87 23.69
C GLY A 310 18.36 -3.62 22.79
N ARG A 311 18.35 -3.79 21.46
CA ARG A 311 18.31 -2.66 20.51
C ARG A 311 17.04 -1.82 20.64
N ARG A 312 15.88 -2.43 20.93
CA ARG A 312 14.62 -1.69 21.20
C ARG A 312 14.69 -0.90 22.50
N LEU A 313 15.29 -1.46 23.57
CA LEU A 313 15.51 -0.76 24.83
C LEU A 313 16.48 0.42 24.67
N VAL A 314 17.58 0.24 23.96
CA VAL A 314 18.55 1.31 23.68
C VAL A 314 17.92 2.39 22.82
N SER A 315 17.11 2.03 21.81
CA SER A 315 16.37 3.00 20.99
C SER A 315 15.29 3.75 21.80
N ALA A 316 14.63 3.08 22.74
CA ALA A 316 13.67 3.72 23.64
C ALA A 316 14.35 4.62 24.67
N ALA A 317 15.51 4.21 25.19
CA ALA A 317 16.30 5.04 26.11
C ALA A 317 16.86 6.29 25.42
N ARG A 318 17.38 6.20 24.19
CA ARG A 318 17.85 7.35 23.41
C ARG A 318 16.74 8.36 23.08
N ARG A 319 15.47 7.94 23.04
CA ARG A 319 14.32 8.84 22.83
C ARG A 319 13.86 9.55 24.09
N ARG A 320 14.37 9.18 25.27
CA ARG A 320 14.01 9.77 26.57
C ARG A 320 15.07 10.71 27.11
N LEU A 321 16.22 10.84 26.43
CA LEU A 321 17.23 11.85 26.80
C LEU A 321 16.81 13.18 26.15
N PRO A 322 16.61 14.25 26.94
CA PRO A 322 16.40 15.58 26.38
C PRO A 322 17.68 16.04 25.66
N VAL A 323 17.50 16.64 24.48
CA VAL A 323 18.54 17.39 23.75
C VAL A 323 18.71 18.73 24.41
#